data_8638c1984db0d9c417e7b73d84c819f3
#
_entry.id   8638c1984db0d9c417e7b73d84c819f3
#
_cell.length_a   1.000
_cell.length_b   1.000
_cell.length_c   1.000
_cell.angle_alpha   90.00
_cell.angle_beta   90.00
_cell.angle_gamma   90.00
#
_symmetry.space_group_name_H-M   'P 1'
#
loop_
_entity.id
_entity.type
_entity.pdbx_description
1 polymer ?
#
loop_
_entity_poly.entity_id
_entity_poly.type
_entity_poly.pdbx_seq_one_letter_code
_entity_poly.pdbx_strand_id
1 'polypeptide(L)'
;MRANKHTNVGGHIASFASAAALYDVGFSHFWKSIEHETGGDLIFFQGHSVPGVYSRAFMLGRLSDEQMDNFRQETGGKGISSYPHPWLMPDFWQFPTVSMGLGPIQAIYQARFMKYLASRGLI
;
A
#
# COMPACT_ATOMS: atom_id res chain seq x y z
N MET A 1 10.10 0.03 -13.65
CA MET A 1 10.67 -0.08 -15.00
C MET A 1 10.02 0.89 -16.00
N ARG A 2 8.69 1.08 -16.01
CA ARG A 2 8.04 2.06 -16.91
C ARG A 2 8.54 3.49 -16.65
N ALA A 3 8.40 3.98 -15.42
CA ALA A 3 8.83 5.34 -15.06
C ALA A 3 10.32 5.61 -15.32
N ASN A 4 11.17 4.60 -15.18
CA ASN A 4 12.61 4.74 -15.42
C ASN A 4 12.97 5.09 -16.89
N LYS A 5 12.08 4.80 -17.83
CA LYS A 5 12.29 5.16 -19.24
C LYS A 5 12.30 6.68 -19.48
N HIS A 6 11.62 7.43 -18.60
CA HIS A 6 11.38 8.85 -18.78
C HIS A 6 12.01 9.73 -17.68
N THR A 7 12.25 9.18 -16.49
CA THR A 7 12.56 9.96 -15.29
C THR A 7 13.79 9.51 -14.52
N ASN A 8 14.45 8.43 -14.90
CA ASN A 8 15.54 7.79 -14.13
C ASN A 8 15.15 7.43 -12.68
N VAL A 9 13.86 7.33 -12.38
CA VAL A 9 13.38 6.92 -11.05
C VAL A 9 13.18 5.42 -10.99
N GLY A 10 13.70 4.81 -9.96
CA GLY A 10 13.53 3.37 -9.70
C GLY A 10 12.79 3.11 -8.41
N GLY A 11 12.64 1.83 -8.09
CA GLY A 11 12.05 1.34 -6.84
C GLY A 11 12.86 0.16 -6.30
N HIS A 12 12.51 -0.27 -5.09
CA HIS A 12 13.21 -1.36 -4.38
C HIS A 12 12.62 -2.72 -4.78
N ILE A 13 12.97 -3.20 -5.99
CA ILE A 13 12.45 -4.47 -6.53
C ILE A 13 12.82 -5.65 -5.63
N ALA A 14 14.05 -5.66 -5.10
CA ALA A 14 14.51 -6.72 -4.20
C ALA A 14 13.70 -6.78 -2.89
N SER A 15 13.32 -5.64 -2.33
CA SER A 15 12.46 -5.58 -1.14
C SER A 15 11.08 -6.17 -1.40
N PHE A 16 10.49 -5.90 -2.56
CA PHE A 16 9.24 -6.54 -2.94
C PHE A 16 9.43 -8.04 -3.20
N ALA A 17 10.48 -8.42 -3.92
CA ALA A 17 10.74 -9.82 -4.26
C ALA A 17 10.85 -10.72 -3.02
N SER A 18 11.47 -10.23 -1.94
CA SER A 18 11.57 -10.97 -0.68
C SER A 18 10.23 -11.16 0.05
N ALA A 19 9.24 -10.32 -0.23
CA ALA A 19 7.91 -10.37 0.38
C ALA A 19 6.80 -10.75 -0.62
N ALA A 20 7.13 -11.05 -1.87
CA ALA A 20 6.17 -11.26 -2.94
C ALA A 20 5.16 -12.37 -2.63
N ALA A 21 5.63 -13.51 -2.12
CA ALA A 21 4.75 -14.61 -1.75
C ALA A 21 3.78 -14.22 -0.61
N LEU A 22 4.25 -13.44 0.38
CA LEU A 22 3.40 -12.94 1.46
C LEU A 22 2.27 -12.05 0.91
N TYR A 23 2.61 -11.12 0.03
CA TYR A 23 1.61 -10.24 -0.57
C TYR A 23 0.65 -11.00 -1.49
N ASP A 24 1.15 -11.90 -2.32
CA ASP A 24 0.31 -12.66 -3.24
C ASP A 24 -0.69 -13.55 -2.50
N VAL A 25 -0.22 -14.29 -1.52
CA VAL A 25 -1.07 -15.12 -0.66
C VAL A 25 -2.05 -14.27 0.16
N GLY A 26 -1.57 -13.14 0.71
CA GLY A 26 -2.41 -12.19 1.43
C GLY A 26 -3.57 -11.68 0.60
N PHE A 27 -3.29 -11.15 -0.57
CA PHE A 27 -4.31 -10.63 -1.49
C PHE A 27 -5.26 -11.71 -2.03
N SER A 28 -4.77 -12.93 -2.21
CA SER A 28 -5.55 -13.98 -2.87
C SER A 28 -6.40 -14.79 -1.90
N HIS A 29 -6.00 -14.90 -0.63
CA HIS A 29 -6.60 -15.86 0.29
C HIS A 29 -6.97 -15.33 1.66
N PHE A 30 -6.35 -14.26 2.14
CA PHE A 30 -6.52 -13.84 3.53
C PHE A 30 -7.15 -12.47 3.69
N TRP A 31 -6.70 -11.47 2.93
CA TRP A 31 -7.13 -10.09 3.15
C TRP A 31 -8.50 -9.82 2.55
N LYS A 32 -9.35 -9.24 3.37
CA LYS A 32 -10.73 -8.93 3.04
C LYS A 32 -10.86 -7.49 2.56
N SER A 33 -11.67 -7.29 1.53
CA SER A 33 -12.01 -5.95 1.05
C SER A 33 -12.97 -5.25 2.02
N ILE A 34 -13.12 -3.94 1.88
CA ILE A 34 -14.05 -3.15 2.68
C ILE A 34 -15.51 -3.57 2.50
N GLU A 35 -15.82 -4.22 1.38
CA GLU A 35 -17.16 -4.73 1.08
C GLU A 35 -17.48 -6.05 1.81
N HIS A 36 -16.51 -6.63 2.49
CA HIS A 36 -16.76 -7.84 3.27
C HIS A 36 -17.67 -7.53 4.47
N GLU A 37 -18.55 -8.46 4.82
CA GLU A 37 -19.54 -8.33 5.91
C GLU A 37 -18.96 -7.90 7.26
N THR A 38 -17.68 -8.25 7.52
CA THR A 38 -16.97 -7.88 8.75
C THR A 38 -16.15 -6.59 8.60
N GLY A 39 -16.31 -5.86 7.48
CA GLY A 39 -15.44 -4.77 7.09
C GLY A 39 -14.11 -5.25 6.48
N GLY A 40 -13.35 -4.32 5.92
CA GLY A 40 -12.05 -4.62 5.31
C GLY A 40 -10.92 -4.76 6.33
N ASP A 41 -9.92 -5.52 5.96
CA ASP A 41 -8.69 -5.60 6.77
C ASP A 41 -7.87 -4.31 6.67
N LEU A 42 -7.19 -3.98 7.75
CA LEU A 42 -6.28 -2.84 7.83
C LEU A 42 -4.84 -3.33 7.61
N ILE A 43 -4.21 -2.88 6.53
CA ILE A 43 -2.90 -3.41 6.14
C ILE A 43 -1.86 -2.28 6.08
N PHE A 44 -0.80 -2.45 6.84
CA PHE A 44 0.37 -1.55 6.83
C PHE A 44 1.41 -2.07 5.83
N PHE A 45 1.26 -1.69 4.57
CA PHE A 45 2.22 -2.06 3.54
C PHE A 45 3.57 -1.40 3.78
N GLN A 46 4.65 -2.15 3.64
CA GLN A 46 5.99 -1.58 3.72
C GLN A 46 6.24 -0.63 2.54
N GLY A 47 6.63 0.61 2.84
CA GLY A 47 6.86 1.63 1.82
C GLY A 47 7.84 1.23 0.72
N HIS A 48 8.90 0.50 1.05
CA HIS A 48 9.89 0.02 0.08
C HIS A 48 9.36 -1.06 -0.88
N SER A 49 8.24 -1.69 -0.55
CA SER A 49 7.61 -2.73 -1.37
C SER A 49 6.51 -2.19 -2.29
N VAL A 50 6.19 -0.90 -2.23
CA VAL A 50 5.09 -0.31 -3.04
C VAL A 50 5.22 -0.53 -4.55
N PRO A 51 6.41 -0.60 -5.17
CA PRO A 51 6.49 -0.87 -6.60
C PRO A 51 5.76 -2.14 -7.03
N GLY A 52 5.81 -3.19 -6.21
CA GLY A 52 5.08 -4.43 -6.48
C GLY A 52 3.58 -4.30 -6.23
N VAL A 53 3.18 -3.56 -5.18
CA VAL A 53 1.76 -3.28 -4.91
C VAL A 53 1.13 -2.48 -6.04
N TYR A 54 1.81 -1.44 -6.53
CA TYR A 54 1.36 -0.67 -7.69
C TYR A 54 1.31 -1.52 -8.96
N SER A 55 2.32 -2.38 -9.18
CA SER A 55 2.33 -3.28 -10.33
C SER A 55 1.12 -4.22 -10.32
N ARG A 56 0.79 -4.79 -9.16
CA ARG A 56 -0.41 -5.63 -9.00
C ARG A 56 -1.69 -4.81 -9.26
N ALA A 57 -1.81 -3.64 -8.68
CA ALA A 57 -2.97 -2.76 -8.89
C ALA A 57 -3.13 -2.37 -10.37
N PHE A 58 -2.03 -2.09 -11.04
CA PHE A 58 -2.03 -1.82 -12.49
C PHE A 58 -2.53 -3.04 -13.29
N MET A 59 -2.04 -4.23 -13.00
CA MET A 59 -2.49 -5.47 -13.66
C MET A 59 -3.97 -5.76 -13.43
N LEU A 60 -4.52 -5.28 -12.31
CA LEU A 60 -5.96 -5.36 -11.99
C LEU A 60 -6.77 -4.19 -12.55
N GLY A 61 -6.18 -3.31 -13.37
CA GLY A 61 -6.85 -2.18 -13.99
C GLY A 61 -7.17 -1.02 -13.04
N ARG A 62 -6.61 -1.00 -11.82
CA ARG A 62 -6.85 0.05 -10.82
C ARG A 62 -5.98 1.29 -11.00
N LEU A 63 -4.94 1.20 -11.79
CA LEU A 63 -4.02 2.30 -12.11
C LEU A 63 -3.86 2.40 -13.62
N SER A 64 -3.75 3.62 -14.13
CA SER A 64 -3.55 3.89 -15.54
C SER A 64 -2.06 3.82 -15.94
N ASP A 65 -1.83 3.73 -17.25
CA ASP A 65 -0.48 3.84 -17.82
C ASP A 65 0.20 5.15 -17.45
N GLU A 66 -0.52 6.27 -17.51
CA GLU A 66 -0.01 7.59 -17.16
C GLU A 66 0.43 7.65 -15.68
N GLN A 67 -0.38 7.10 -14.78
CA GLN A 67 -0.02 7.03 -13.37
C GLN A 67 1.24 6.21 -13.13
N MET A 68 1.38 5.07 -13.80
CA MET A 68 2.55 4.21 -13.68
C MET A 68 3.81 4.84 -14.28
N ASP A 69 3.68 5.55 -15.38
CA ASP A 69 4.81 6.26 -16.00
C ASP A 69 5.30 7.43 -15.14
N ASN A 70 4.40 8.03 -14.36
CA ASN A 70 4.68 9.12 -13.42
C ASN A 70 4.88 8.63 -11.97
N PHE A 71 5.33 7.41 -11.75
CA PHE A 71 5.68 6.94 -10.42
C PHE A 71 6.75 7.83 -9.77
N ARG A 72 6.51 8.24 -8.51
CA ARG A 72 7.36 9.17 -7.75
C ARG A 72 7.42 10.59 -8.34
N GLN A 73 6.39 10.96 -9.07
CA GLN A 73 6.21 12.30 -9.64
C GLN A 73 4.94 12.94 -9.04
N GLU A 74 4.84 12.98 -7.73
CA GLU A 74 3.67 13.48 -7.00
C GLU A 74 3.43 14.97 -7.24
N THR A 75 4.49 15.73 -7.43
CA THR A 75 4.42 17.17 -7.66
C THR A 75 3.72 17.44 -8.98
N GLY A 76 2.54 18.04 -8.92
CA GLY A 76 1.73 18.30 -10.12
C GLY A 76 0.53 17.35 -10.29
N GLY A 77 0.32 16.41 -9.38
CA GLY A 77 -0.93 15.64 -9.25
C GLY A 77 -1.19 14.57 -10.31
N LYS A 78 -0.20 14.25 -11.16
CA LYS A 78 -0.37 13.24 -12.22
C LYS A 78 0.20 11.87 -11.90
N GLY A 79 1.06 11.78 -10.89
CA GLY A 79 1.79 10.58 -10.56
C GLY A 79 1.27 9.88 -9.32
N ILE A 80 1.72 8.65 -9.12
CA ILE A 80 1.49 7.90 -7.91
C ILE A 80 2.62 8.13 -6.90
N SER A 81 2.27 8.09 -5.63
CA SER A 81 3.18 8.47 -4.54
C SER A 81 4.39 7.55 -4.42
N SER A 82 5.51 8.12 -3.95
CA SER A 82 6.76 7.38 -3.68
C SER A 82 6.59 6.29 -2.64
N TYR A 83 5.74 6.57 -1.63
CA TYR A 83 5.42 5.69 -0.51
C TYR A 83 3.92 5.74 -0.23
N PRO A 84 3.36 4.80 0.55
CA PRO A 84 1.98 4.89 0.98
C PRO A 84 1.69 6.26 1.60
N HIS A 85 0.77 7.00 0.97
CA HIS A 85 0.48 8.38 1.35
C HIS A 85 -1.02 8.67 1.18
N PRO A 86 -1.83 8.50 2.25
CA PRO A 86 -3.28 8.65 2.17
C PRO A 86 -3.77 10.02 1.70
N TRP A 87 -3.01 11.10 1.93
CA TRP A 87 -3.39 12.43 1.44
C TRP A 87 -3.21 12.61 -0.07
N LEU A 88 -2.22 11.94 -0.65
CA LEU A 88 -1.97 11.99 -2.09
C LEU A 88 -2.80 10.96 -2.86
N MET A 89 -3.13 9.86 -2.21
CA MET A 89 -3.90 8.76 -2.80
C MET A 89 -4.92 8.22 -1.78
N PRO A 90 -5.96 9.00 -1.44
CA PRO A 90 -6.91 8.66 -0.37
C PRO A 90 -7.72 7.40 -0.65
N ASP A 91 -8.02 7.12 -1.92
CA ASP A 91 -8.79 5.94 -2.33
C ASP A 91 -7.90 4.69 -2.51
N PHE A 92 -6.60 4.83 -2.26
CA PHE A 92 -5.65 3.74 -2.47
C PHE A 92 -4.95 3.32 -1.19
N TRP A 93 -4.52 4.26 -0.35
CA TRP A 93 -3.74 3.99 0.85
C TRP A 93 -4.53 4.29 2.13
N GLN A 94 -4.55 3.32 3.04
CA GLN A 94 -5.17 3.48 4.36
C GLN A 94 -4.23 4.18 5.36
N PHE A 95 -2.93 3.85 5.30
CA PHE A 95 -1.94 4.32 6.28
C PHE A 95 -0.69 4.85 5.61
N PRO A 96 -0.08 5.90 6.18
CA PRO A 96 1.24 6.34 5.74
C PRO A 96 2.30 5.37 6.29
N THR A 97 3.11 4.81 5.41
CA THR A 97 4.22 3.94 5.81
C THR A 97 5.47 4.26 4.99
N VAL A 98 6.58 4.47 5.66
CA VAL A 98 7.86 4.72 5.00
C VAL A 98 9.00 4.01 5.71
N SER A 99 9.05 4.07 7.02
CA SER A 99 10.10 3.43 7.81
C SER A 99 9.82 1.94 8.03
N MET A 100 10.81 1.10 7.79
CA MET A 100 10.68 -0.35 7.89
C MET A 100 10.30 -0.84 9.29
N GLY A 101 10.85 -0.22 10.35
CA GLY A 101 10.55 -0.61 11.74
C GLY A 101 9.23 -0.06 12.26
N LEU A 102 8.78 1.10 11.76
CA LEU A 102 7.57 1.76 12.25
C LEU A 102 6.29 1.08 11.76
N GLY A 103 6.28 0.51 10.57
CA GLY A 103 5.09 -0.16 10.03
C GLY A 103 4.56 -1.27 10.96
N PRO A 104 5.38 -2.25 11.35
CA PRO A 104 4.97 -3.30 12.29
C PRO A 104 4.52 -2.76 13.65
N ILE A 105 5.22 -1.76 14.19
CA ILE A 105 4.86 -1.14 15.48
C ILE A 105 3.51 -0.44 15.38
N GLN A 106 3.28 0.33 14.33
CA GLN A 106 2.00 1.00 14.10
C GLN A 106 0.85 0.00 13.95
N ALA A 107 1.07 -1.11 13.23
CA ALA A 107 0.08 -2.17 13.09
C ALA A 107 -0.30 -2.79 14.44
N ILE A 108 0.68 -3.04 15.31
CA ILE A 108 0.45 -3.57 16.65
C ILE A 108 -0.36 -2.58 17.49
N TYR A 109 -0.02 -1.29 17.47
CA TYR A 109 -0.76 -0.28 18.20
C TYR A 109 -2.18 -0.10 17.66
N GLN A 110 -2.36 -0.12 16.35
CA GLN A 110 -3.68 -0.06 15.73
C GLN A 110 -4.56 -1.24 16.17
N ALA A 111 -4.05 -2.46 16.09
CA ALA A 111 -4.77 -3.65 16.52
C ALA A 111 -5.13 -3.58 18.02
N ARG A 112 -4.21 -3.12 18.86
CA ARG A 112 -4.45 -2.94 20.29
C ARG A 112 -5.53 -1.88 20.55
N PHE A 113 -5.50 -0.78 19.83
CA PHE A 113 -6.50 0.28 19.95
C PHE A 113 -7.90 -0.19 19.52
N MET A 114 -8.01 -0.92 18.42
CA MET A 114 -9.27 -1.52 17.99
C MET A 114 -9.81 -2.50 19.04
N LYS A 115 -8.96 -3.33 19.62
CA LYS A 115 -9.35 -4.24 20.71
C LYS A 115 -9.85 -3.47 21.94
N TYR A 116 -9.24 -2.34 22.26
CA TYR A 116 -9.73 -1.47 23.33
C TYR A 116 -11.11 -0.89 22.97
N LEU A 117 -11.31 -0.36 21.78
CA LEU A 117 -12.61 0.17 21.35
C LEU A 117 -13.70 -0.89 21.42
N ALA A 118 -13.42 -2.08 20.93
CA ALA A 118 -14.34 -3.23 21.01
C ALA A 118 -14.70 -3.57 22.46
N SER A 119 -13.71 -3.58 23.35
CA SER A 119 -13.96 -3.85 24.79
C SER A 119 -14.81 -2.77 25.48
N ARG A 120 -14.91 -1.58 24.87
CA ARG A 120 -15.74 -0.47 25.35
C ARG A 120 -17.10 -0.38 24.65
N GLY A 121 -17.37 -1.27 23.70
CA GLY A 121 -18.59 -1.25 22.89
C GLY A 121 -18.69 -0.02 21.96
N LEU A 122 -17.54 0.51 21.51
CA LEU A 122 -17.45 1.65 20.60
C LEU A 122 -17.37 1.26 19.13
N ILE A 123 -17.08 0.00 18.88
CA ILE A 123 -17.08 -0.67 17.55
C ILE A 123 -17.58 -2.11 17.73
#